data_119ba18d14ef4cc2ec14c12f464f2eb4
#
_entry.id   119ba18d14ef4cc2ec14c12f464f2eb4
#
_cell.length_a   1.000
_cell.length_b   1.000
_cell.length_c   1.000
_cell.angle_alpha   90.00
_cell.angle_beta   90.00
_cell.angle_gamma   90.00
#
_symmetry.space_group_name_H-M   'P 1'
#
loop_
_entity.id
_entity.type
_entity.pdbx_description
1 polymer ?
#
loop_
_entity_poly.entity_id
_entity_poly.type
_entity_poly.pdbx_seq_one_letter_code
_entity_poly.pdbx_strand_id
1 'polypeptide(L)'
;MELKIKHDGALSVIELFGSINSGNAQEFEAALAGEPSGADGMLIDADGLEFISSAGLRVLLSAKKRCKAKTFRIINVSNEVMNVFDVTGFSEIMDITRAVRKLTVEGCDKIGAGACGEVFRLDDETIIKLYYPRVKKEEIELEKALAKKAFVMGVPTAISYDIVEADGRTGVVYELIKSKTIGELIRGDEAHLEDYVSLYADVCRHIHSIEALPGQLPSFKDINRADIPNVTGVTDAERSYLHRFLDLVPETLNCLHGDLNINNIMVQNGECCLIDMGEFSTGTPMFDLSRILFSMELAGAPRGEFNHFYKMPQDTVDRVLHLFFEKYFGCPLEEAEKNHPEAAWLYPLAWFRCCTSLLKGDRWGEEKRAMALDILRTKLIPYVDAQDK
;
A
#
# COMPACT_ATOMS: atom_id res chain seq x y z
N MET A 1 0.18 36.46 -19.02
CA MET A 1 1.27 35.66 -18.40
C MET A 1 2.09 36.58 -17.52
N GLU A 2 2.35 36.18 -16.29
CA GLU A 2 3.28 36.84 -15.36
C GLU A 2 4.32 35.80 -14.95
N LEU A 3 5.58 36.23 -14.83
CA LEU A 3 6.70 35.40 -14.43
C LEU A 3 7.41 36.07 -13.24
N LYS A 4 7.72 35.26 -12.21
CA LYS A 4 8.57 35.67 -11.12
C LYS A 4 9.75 34.73 -11.04
N ILE A 5 10.96 35.29 -11.12
CA ILE A 5 12.20 34.54 -11.07
C ILE A 5 12.89 34.77 -9.74
N LYS A 6 13.25 33.73 -9.04
CA LYS A 6 13.99 33.71 -7.81
C LYS A 6 15.19 32.78 -7.94
N HIS A 7 16.25 33.05 -7.22
CA HIS A 7 17.41 32.16 -7.17
C HIS A 7 17.53 31.59 -5.75
N ASP A 8 17.52 30.24 -5.67
CA ASP A 8 17.77 29.50 -4.44
C ASP A 8 19.10 28.76 -4.59
N GLY A 9 20.17 29.34 -4.09
CA GLY A 9 21.53 28.90 -4.34
C GLY A 9 21.85 28.91 -5.85
N ALA A 10 22.17 27.74 -6.40
CA ALA A 10 22.47 27.57 -7.82
C ALA A 10 21.25 27.10 -8.65
N LEU A 11 20.03 27.07 -8.07
CA LEU A 11 18.78 26.69 -8.75
C LEU A 11 17.99 27.95 -9.12
N SER A 12 17.55 28.06 -10.39
CA SER A 12 16.59 29.08 -10.82
C SER A 12 15.18 28.59 -10.60
N VAL A 13 14.40 29.27 -9.74
CA VAL A 13 12.99 29.00 -9.48
C VAL A 13 12.15 30.01 -10.23
N ILE A 14 11.28 29.52 -11.12
CA ILE A 14 10.44 30.31 -12.01
C ILE A 14 8.98 30.06 -11.67
N GLU A 15 8.30 31.02 -11.07
CA GLU A 15 6.87 30.96 -10.77
C GLU A 15 6.07 31.45 -12.00
N LEU A 16 5.12 30.64 -12.50
CA LEU A 16 4.30 30.94 -13.65
C LEU A 16 2.86 31.28 -13.23
N PHE A 17 2.31 32.36 -13.79
CA PHE A 17 0.93 32.79 -13.56
C PHE A 17 0.17 33.08 -14.86
N GLY A 18 -1.09 32.68 -14.93
CA GLY A 18 -1.98 32.88 -16.06
C GLY A 18 -1.71 31.90 -17.22
N SER A 19 -1.88 32.34 -18.45
CA SER A 19 -1.90 31.47 -19.62
C SER A 19 -0.70 31.71 -20.53
N ILE A 20 -0.07 30.62 -21.01
CA ILE A 20 1.00 30.65 -22.02
C ILE A 20 0.40 30.24 -23.37
N ASN A 21 0.26 31.21 -24.26
CA ASN A 21 -0.31 31.02 -25.60
C ASN A 21 0.71 31.42 -26.70
N SER A 22 0.33 31.32 -27.96
CA SER A 22 1.22 31.67 -29.08
C SER A 22 1.61 33.14 -29.13
N GLY A 23 0.81 34.04 -28.54
CA GLY A 23 1.09 35.46 -28.54
C GLY A 23 2.16 35.90 -27.53
N ASN A 24 2.35 35.13 -26.44
CA ASN A 24 3.33 35.42 -25.39
C ASN A 24 4.43 34.36 -25.26
N ALA A 25 4.42 33.32 -26.10
CA ALA A 25 5.43 32.26 -26.06
C ALA A 25 6.85 32.79 -26.29
N GLN A 26 7.02 33.83 -27.10
CA GLN A 26 8.33 34.42 -27.37
C GLN A 26 8.89 35.19 -26.15
N GLU A 27 8.02 35.87 -25.41
CA GLU A 27 8.38 36.51 -24.13
C GLU A 27 8.76 35.44 -23.08
N PHE A 28 8.00 34.35 -23.02
CA PHE A 28 8.32 33.21 -22.16
C PHE A 28 9.68 32.58 -22.49
N GLU A 29 9.97 32.39 -23.78
CA GLU A 29 11.26 31.88 -24.24
C GLU A 29 12.42 32.81 -23.86
N ALA A 30 12.25 34.11 -24.03
CA ALA A 30 13.26 35.09 -23.68
C ALA A 30 13.55 35.10 -22.17
N ALA A 31 12.52 35.00 -21.35
CA ALA A 31 12.66 34.90 -19.90
C ALA A 31 13.45 33.66 -19.47
N LEU A 32 13.12 32.49 -20.01
CA LEU A 32 13.85 31.24 -19.71
C LEU A 32 15.27 31.24 -20.30
N ALA A 33 15.52 31.97 -21.37
CA ALA A 33 16.86 32.09 -22.00
C ALA A 33 17.79 33.02 -21.21
N GLY A 34 17.24 33.98 -20.49
CA GLY A 34 18.01 34.96 -19.66
C GLY A 34 18.61 34.32 -18.40
N GLU A 35 18.21 33.13 -18.03
CA GLU A 35 18.71 32.42 -16.86
C GLU A 35 20.18 32.00 -17.01
N PRO A 36 21.01 32.17 -15.93
CA PRO A 36 22.43 31.92 -16.00
C PRO A 36 22.79 30.50 -16.46
N SER A 37 23.69 30.40 -17.44
CA SER A 37 24.25 29.12 -17.89
C SER A 37 25.00 28.34 -16.77
N GLY A 38 25.26 29.03 -15.63
CA GLY A 38 25.92 28.48 -14.45
C GLY A 38 25.01 27.88 -13.41
N ALA A 39 23.69 28.03 -13.51
CA ALA A 39 22.75 27.45 -12.56
C ALA A 39 22.82 25.90 -12.59
N ASP A 40 22.66 25.25 -11.43
CA ASP A 40 22.65 23.79 -11.31
C ASP A 40 21.34 23.17 -11.80
N GLY A 41 20.35 23.99 -12.15
CA GLY A 41 19.09 23.57 -12.72
C GLY A 41 18.04 24.65 -12.75
N MET A 42 16.85 24.23 -13.21
CA MET A 42 15.66 25.08 -13.33
C MET A 42 14.48 24.36 -12.71
N LEU A 43 13.80 25.02 -11.79
CA LEU A 43 12.54 24.59 -11.19
C LEU A 43 11.44 25.54 -11.66
N ILE A 44 10.45 25.02 -12.36
CA ILE A 44 9.29 25.78 -12.80
C ILE A 44 8.13 25.46 -11.88
N ASP A 45 7.67 26.45 -11.13
CA ASP A 45 6.48 26.37 -10.31
C ASP A 45 5.26 26.83 -11.12
N ALA A 46 4.39 25.90 -11.43
CA ALA A 46 3.22 26.10 -12.26
C ALA A 46 1.91 26.24 -11.45
N ASP A 47 1.98 26.55 -10.14
CA ASP A 47 0.79 26.69 -9.28
C ASP A 47 -0.21 27.72 -9.81
N GLY A 48 0.30 28.82 -10.40
CA GLY A 48 -0.53 29.84 -11.04
C GLY A 48 -0.77 29.65 -12.54
N LEU A 49 -0.28 28.57 -13.16
CA LEU A 49 -0.45 28.33 -14.60
C LEU A 49 -1.83 27.77 -14.92
N GLU A 50 -2.64 28.51 -15.68
CA GLU A 50 -4.00 28.15 -16.07
C GLU A 50 -4.09 27.38 -17.39
N PHE A 51 -3.19 27.70 -18.33
CA PHE A 51 -3.18 27.11 -19.68
C PHE A 51 -1.81 27.16 -20.32
N ILE A 52 -1.48 26.15 -21.13
CA ILE A 52 -0.28 26.12 -21.97
C ILE A 52 -0.61 25.65 -23.38
N SER A 53 -0.22 26.43 -24.37
CA SER A 53 -0.35 26.07 -25.77
C SER A 53 0.83 25.23 -26.29
N SER A 54 0.70 24.67 -27.50
CA SER A 54 1.80 23.97 -28.18
C SER A 54 3.06 24.84 -28.37
N ALA A 55 2.91 26.16 -28.50
CA ALA A 55 4.05 27.08 -28.54
C ALA A 55 4.77 27.13 -27.19
N GLY A 56 4.05 27.23 -26.07
CA GLY A 56 4.61 27.17 -24.73
C GLY A 56 5.30 25.84 -24.43
N LEU A 57 4.71 24.72 -24.86
CA LEU A 57 5.32 23.38 -24.74
C LEU A 57 6.68 23.29 -25.44
N ARG A 58 6.81 23.87 -26.65
CA ARG A 58 8.07 23.93 -27.38
C ARG A 58 9.13 24.76 -26.64
N VAL A 59 8.73 25.83 -26.00
CA VAL A 59 9.63 26.65 -25.15
C VAL A 59 10.16 25.81 -23.97
N LEU A 60 9.30 25.10 -23.26
CA LEU A 60 9.71 24.20 -22.17
C LEU A 60 10.70 23.13 -22.66
N LEU A 61 10.44 22.52 -23.81
CA LEU A 61 11.33 21.52 -24.40
C LEU A 61 12.68 22.10 -24.76
N SER A 62 12.69 23.32 -25.34
CA SER A 62 13.92 24.05 -25.65
C SER A 62 14.72 24.40 -24.38
N ALA A 63 14.04 24.86 -23.32
CA ALA A 63 14.65 25.15 -22.02
C ALA A 63 15.28 23.89 -21.41
N LYS A 64 14.55 22.76 -21.38
CA LYS A 64 15.09 21.48 -20.89
C LYS A 64 16.34 21.06 -21.66
N LYS A 65 16.33 21.16 -22.98
CA LYS A 65 17.51 20.84 -23.82
C LYS A 65 18.72 21.71 -23.48
N ARG A 66 18.51 22.99 -23.14
CA ARG A 66 19.58 23.90 -22.71
C ARG A 66 20.14 23.54 -21.33
N CYS A 67 19.28 23.08 -20.41
CA CYS A 67 19.71 22.63 -19.06
C CYS A 67 20.59 21.35 -19.13
N LYS A 68 20.64 20.62 -20.24
CA LYS A 68 21.47 19.42 -20.45
C LYS A 68 21.25 18.37 -19.34
N ALA A 69 22.31 18.03 -18.59
CA ALA A 69 22.27 17.05 -17.49
C ALA A 69 21.90 17.65 -16.13
N LYS A 70 21.54 18.94 -16.07
CA LYS A 70 21.13 19.61 -14.85
C LYS A 70 19.66 19.38 -14.55
N THR A 71 19.26 19.66 -13.31
CA THR A 71 17.86 19.53 -12.86
C THR A 71 16.94 20.41 -13.69
N PHE A 72 15.88 19.81 -14.27
CA PHE A 72 14.77 20.52 -14.91
C PHE A 72 13.47 19.88 -14.47
N ARG A 73 12.74 20.59 -13.61
CA ARG A 73 11.48 20.08 -13.03
C ARG A 73 10.38 21.11 -13.18
N ILE A 74 9.15 20.63 -13.36
CA ILE A 74 7.94 21.43 -13.36
C ILE A 74 7.07 20.91 -12.21
N ILE A 75 6.74 21.76 -11.26
CA ILE A 75 5.98 21.38 -10.06
C ILE A 75 4.66 22.15 -9.96
N ASN A 76 3.76 21.67 -9.12
CA ASN A 76 2.48 22.31 -8.80
C ASN A 76 1.58 22.52 -10.03
N VAL A 77 1.60 21.57 -10.98
CA VAL A 77 0.79 21.64 -12.20
C VAL A 77 -0.66 21.31 -11.90
N SER A 78 -1.61 22.18 -12.28
CA SER A 78 -3.06 21.92 -12.15
C SER A 78 -3.47 20.69 -12.97
N ASN A 79 -4.61 20.06 -12.62
CA ASN A 79 -5.10 18.89 -13.36
C ASN A 79 -5.36 19.20 -14.83
N GLU A 80 -5.88 20.38 -15.13
CA GLU A 80 -6.19 20.86 -16.49
C GLU A 80 -4.92 20.96 -17.34
N VAL A 81 -3.88 21.58 -16.79
CA VAL A 81 -2.57 21.72 -17.47
C VAL A 81 -1.84 20.39 -17.56
N MET A 82 -1.95 19.55 -16.52
CA MET A 82 -1.34 18.21 -16.54
C MET A 82 -1.95 17.31 -17.63
N ASN A 83 -3.25 17.40 -17.87
CA ASN A 83 -3.88 16.67 -18.99
C ASN A 83 -3.28 17.08 -20.34
N VAL A 84 -2.89 18.34 -20.53
CA VAL A 84 -2.18 18.77 -21.74
C VAL A 84 -0.82 18.11 -21.85
N PHE A 85 -0.06 18.02 -20.75
CA PHE A 85 1.24 17.34 -20.74
C PHE A 85 1.10 15.83 -21.02
N ASP A 86 0.09 15.18 -20.43
CA ASP A 86 -0.17 13.74 -20.61
C ASP A 86 -0.55 13.42 -22.07
N VAL A 87 -1.52 14.13 -22.64
CA VAL A 87 -1.98 13.92 -24.02
C VAL A 87 -0.88 14.22 -25.05
N THR A 88 0.02 15.15 -24.74
CA THR A 88 1.13 15.51 -25.65
C THR A 88 2.40 14.69 -25.42
N GLY A 89 2.43 13.76 -24.45
CA GLY A 89 3.57 12.93 -24.09
C GLY A 89 4.69 13.67 -23.35
N PHE A 90 4.45 14.90 -22.91
CA PHE A 90 5.46 15.68 -22.18
C PHE A 90 5.73 15.13 -20.78
N SER A 91 4.74 14.54 -20.12
CA SER A 91 4.90 13.86 -18.84
C SER A 91 5.84 12.65 -18.89
N GLU A 92 6.04 12.03 -20.06
CA GLU A 92 6.97 10.92 -20.23
C GLU A 92 8.44 11.38 -20.38
N ILE A 93 8.63 12.62 -20.86
CA ILE A 93 9.97 13.14 -21.18
C ILE A 93 10.46 14.22 -20.24
N MET A 94 9.61 14.72 -19.33
CA MET A 94 9.93 15.77 -18.34
C MET A 94 9.56 15.30 -16.93
N ASP A 95 10.31 15.76 -15.93
CA ASP A 95 9.96 15.58 -14.52
C ASP A 95 8.88 16.62 -14.16
N ILE A 96 7.61 16.19 -14.21
CA ILE A 96 6.44 17.03 -13.97
C ILE A 96 5.64 16.46 -12.80
N THR A 97 5.35 17.30 -11.80
CA THR A 97 4.51 16.91 -10.65
C THR A 97 3.26 17.77 -10.56
N ARG A 98 2.12 17.12 -10.26
CA ARG A 98 0.83 17.78 -10.07
C ARG A 98 0.83 18.63 -8.81
N ALA A 99 0.01 19.69 -8.82
CA ALA A 99 -0.32 20.43 -7.62
C ALA A 99 -0.97 19.51 -6.59
N VAL A 100 -0.53 19.62 -5.34
CA VAL A 100 -1.16 18.90 -4.23
C VAL A 100 -2.34 19.73 -3.74
N ARG A 101 -3.56 19.18 -3.89
CA ARG A 101 -4.78 19.82 -3.39
C ARG A 101 -4.69 19.98 -1.86
N LYS A 102 -4.95 21.18 -1.36
CA LYS A 102 -4.98 21.45 0.08
C LYS A 102 -6.42 21.30 0.60
N LEU A 103 -6.57 20.60 1.70
CA LEU A 103 -7.81 20.37 2.42
C LEU A 103 -7.64 20.68 3.90
N THR A 104 -8.73 20.70 4.63
CA THR A 104 -8.74 20.64 6.11
C THR A 104 -9.66 19.51 6.56
N VAL A 105 -9.31 18.87 7.65
CA VAL A 105 -10.18 17.90 8.34
C VAL A 105 -10.83 18.51 9.58
N GLU A 106 -10.68 19.82 9.80
CA GLU A 106 -11.37 20.54 10.87
C GLU A 106 -12.89 20.42 10.69
N GLY A 107 -13.57 19.94 11.73
CA GLY A 107 -15.02 19.68 11.68
C GLY A 107 -15.44 18.37 10.99
N CYS A 108 -14.51 17.60 10.44
CA CYS A 108 -14.79 16.29 9.87
C CYS A 108 -14.88 15.20 10.93
N ASP A 109 -15.82 14.24 10.74
CA ASP A 109 -15.96 13.09 11.63
C ASP A 109 -14.77 12.13 11.45
N LYS A 110 -14.05 11.85 12.54
CA LYS A 110 -13.04 10.79 12.56
C LYS A 110 -13.73 9.43 12.66
N ILE A 111 -13.64 8.63 11.59
CA ILE A 111 -14.30 7.32 11.48
C ILE A 111 -13.36 6.14 11.71
N GLY A 112 -12.06 6.36 11.75
CA GLY A 112 -11.08 5.30 11.97
C GLY A 112 -9.69 5.81 12.36
N ALA A 113 -8.88 4.89 12.88
CA ALA A 113 -7.45 5.10 13.09
C ALA A 113 -6.73 3.75 13.03
N GLY A 114 -5.56 3.74 12.39
CA GLY A 114 -4.71 2.56 12.23
C GLY A 114 -3.24 2.84 12.53
N ALA A 115 -2.38 1.91 12.15
CA ALA A 115 -0.95 2.00 12.37
C ALA A 115 -0.31 3.19 11.63
N CYS A 116 -0.77 3.51 10.41
CA CYS A 116 -0.15 4.50 9.54
C CYS A 116 -0.84 5.86 9.55
N GLY A 117 -2.09 5.96 10.03
CA GLY A 117 -2.85 7.22 9.95
C GLY A 117 -4.22 7.16 10.59
N GLU A 118 -4.96 8.22 10.35
CA GLU A 118 -6.33 8.44 10.81
C GLU A 118 -7.24 8.60 9.59
N VAL A 119 -8.49 8.16 9.71
CA VAL A 119 -9.48 8.26 8.64
C VAL A 119 -10.58 9.21 9.04
N PHE A 120 -10.82 10.21 8.19
CA PHE A 120 -11.88 11.20 8.38
C PHE A 120 -12.86 11.14 7.21
N ARG A 121 -14.13 11.36 7.50
CA ARG A 121 -15.17 11.49 6.49
C ARG A 121 -15.16 12.94 5.97
N LEU A 122 -14.90 13.12 4.66
CA LEU A 122 -14.92 14.45 4.04
C LEU A 122 -16.32 14.87 3.66
N ASP A 123 -17.08 13.95 3.07
CA ASP A 123 -18.46 14.17 2.61
C ASP A 123 -19.24 12.85 2.56
N ASP A 124 -20.37 12.82 1.84
CA ASP A 124 -21.22 11.64 1.72
C ASP A 124 -20.67 10.52 0.83
N GLU A 125 -19.60 10.77 0.09
CA GLU A 125 -19.02 9.85 -0.90
C GLU A 125 -17.52 9.61 -0.70
N THR A 126 -16.84 10.46 0.09
CA THR A 126 -15.39 10.41 0.21
C THR A 126 -14.88 10.44 1.65
N ILE A 127 -13.74 9.79 1.83
CA ILE A 127 -12.94 9.82 3.05
C ILE A 127 -11.52 10.26 2.74
N ILE A 128 -10.79 10.70 3.76
CA ILE A 128 -9.36 10.90 3.70
C ILE A 128 -8.65 10.01 4.73
N LYS A 129 -7.68 9.23 4.29
CA LYS A 129 -6.67 8.59 5.15
C LYS A 129 -5.52 9.57 5.31
N LEU A 130 -5.43 10.19 6.49
CA LEU A 130 -4.44 11.21 6.82
C LEU A 130 -3.28 10.56 7.56
N TYR A 131 -2.12 10.46 6.91
CA TYR A 131 -0.97 9.70 7.41
C TYR A 131 -0.25 10.41 8.54
N TYR A 132 0.30 9.63 9.46
CA TYR A 132 1.16 10.19 10.52
C TYR A 132 2.49 10.70 9.92
N PRO A 133 3.10 11.74 10.52
CA PRO A 133 4.34 12.36 9.99
C PRO A 133 5.53 11.41 9.81
N ARG A 134 5.52 10.25 10.48
CA ARG A 134 6.55 9.22 10.34
C ARG A 134 6.47 8.39 9.06
N VAL A 135 5.32 8.42 8.37
CA VAL A 135 5.11 7.68 7.11
C VAL A 135 5.69 8.49 5.98
N LYS A 136 6.59 7.90 5.22
CA LYS A 136 7.26 8.59 4.12
C LYS A 136 6.31 8.78 2.94
N LYS A 137 6.55 9.85 2.19
CA LYS A 137 5.73 10.19 1.01
C LYS A 137 5.76 9.07 -0.04
N GLU A 138 6.92 8.47 -0.25
CA GLU A 138 7.10 7.36 -1.19
C GLU A 138 6.27 6.13 -0.83
N GLU A 139 6.10 5.86 0.47
CA GLU A 139 5.26 4.77 0.97
C GLU A 139 3.77 5.05 0.67
N ILE A 140 3.33 6.31 0.84
CA ILE A 140 1.96 6.75 0.55
C ILE A 140 1.68 6.67 -0.96
N GLU A 141 2.61 7.14 -1.78
CA GLU A 141 2.51 7.07 -3.25
C GLU A 141 2.44 5.62 -3.73
N LEU A 142 3.25 4.74 -3.14
CA LEU A 142 3.23 3.31 -3.44
C LEU A 142 1.88 2.67 -3.05
N GLU A 143 1.38 2.91 -1.83
CA GLU A 143 0.08 2.38 -1.38
C GLU A 143 -1.04 2.80 -2.33
N LYS A 144 -1.10 4.09 -2.71
CA LYS A 144 -2.07 4.59 -3.69
C LYS A 144 -1.94 3.92 -5.05
N ALA A 145 -0.71 3.76 -5.54
CA ALA A 145 -0.44 3.12 -6.83
C ALA A 145 -0.87 1.64 -6.83
N LEU A 146 -0.62 0.92 -5.73
CA LEU A 146 -1.02 -0.47 -5.55
C LEU A 146 -2.55 -0.61 -5.48
N ALA A 147 -3.25 0.26 -4.73
CA ALA A 147 -4.70 0.29 -4.68
C ALA A 147 -5.33 0.51 -6.08
N LYS A 148 -4.77 1.44 -6.87
CA LYS A 148 -5.19 1.67 -8.25
C LYS A 148 -4.96 0.43 -9.14
N LYS A 149 -3.80 -0.23 -9.01
CA LYS A 149 -3.51 -1.46 -9.76
C LYS A 149 -4.48 -2.58 -9.39
N ALA A 150 -4.75 -2.78 -8.10
CA ALA A 150 -5.70 -3.78 -7.62
C ALA A 150 -7.09 -3.57 -8.25
N PHE A 151 -7.61 -2.33 -8.23
CA PHE A 151 -8.88 -1.98 -8.85
C PHE A 151 -8.91 -2.30 -10.36
N VAL A 152 -7.87 -1.89 -11.11
CA VAL A 152 -7.77 -2.13 -12.56
C VAL A 152 -7.66 -3.63 -12.88
N MET A 153 -7.07 -4.43 -11.99
CA MET A 153 -6.96 -5.87 -12.15
C MET A 153 -8.24 -6.64 -11.76
N GLY A 154 -9.29 -5.94 -11.33
CA GLY A 154 -10.58 -6.54 -10.97
C GLY A 154 -10.68 -6.98 -9.50
N VAL A 155 -9.72 -6.60 -8.66
CA VAL A 155 -9.85 -6.79 -7.21
C VAL A 155 -10.91 -5.82 -6.69
N PRO A 156 -11.92 -6.29 -5.94
CA PRO A 156 -12.96 -5.42 -5.38
C PRO A 156 -12.36 -4.56 -4.25
N THR A 157 -11.92 -3.36 -4.56
CA THR A 157 -11.30 -2.43 -3.60
C THR A 157 -11.81 -1.00 -3.78
N ALA A 158 -11.73 -0.20 -2.71
CA ALA A 158 -12.14 1.20 -2.73
C ALA A 158 -11.29 2.01 -3.74
N ILE A 159 -11.95 2.90 -4.48
CA ILE A 159 -11.28 3.77 -5.44
C ILE A 159 -10.40 4.77 -4.68
N SER A 160 -9.12 4.84 -5.04
CA SER A 160 -8.20 5.88 -4.56
C SER A 160 -8.19 7.05 -5.54
N TYR A 161 -8.53 8.25 -5.06
CA TYR A 161 -8.59 9.46 -5.91
C TYR A 161 -7.25 10.20 -5.93
N ASP A 162 -7.04 11.13 -4.99
CA ASP A 162 -5.90 12.05 -5.00
C ASP A 162 -5.03 11.92 -3.76
N ILE A 163 -3.73 12.22 -3.93
CA ILE A 163 -2.87 12.58 -2.80
C ILE A 163 -3.10 14.05 -2.52
N VAL A 164 -3.31 14.39 -1.27
CA VAL A 164 -3.63 15.75 -0.81
C VAL A 164 -2.77 16.13 0.40
N GLU A 165 -2.70 17.41 0.69
CA GLU A 165 -2.19 17.95 1.95
C GLU A 165 -3.37 18.41 2.80
N ALA A 166 -3.48 17.90 4.03
CA ALA A 166 -4.50 18.34 4.97
C ALA A 166 -3.84 18.65 6.32
N ASP A 167 -4.04 19.88 6.80
CA ASP A 167 -3.51 20.37 8.08
C ASP A 167 -2.02 20.06 8.28
N GLY A 168 -1.22 20.28 7.22
CA GLY A 168 0.25 20.06 7.20
C GLY A 168 0.68 18.59 7.14
N ARG A 169 -0.22 17.67 6.85
CA ARG A 169 0.02 16.23 6.72
C ARG A 169 -0.37 15.75 5.33
N THR A 170 0.29 14.71 4.85
CA THR A 170 -0.09 14.04 3.60
C THR A 170 -1.29 13.11 3.84
N GLY A 171 -2.27 13.17 2.96
CA GLY A 171 -3.43 12.28 2.95
C GLY A 171 -3.71 11.72 1.56
N VAL A 172 -4.49 10.64 1.52
CA VAL A 172 -5.07 10.08 0.29
C VAL A 172 -6.59 10.09 0.44
N VAL A 173 -7.26 10.61 -0.57
CA VAL A 173 -8.72 10.59 -0.65
C VAL A 173 -9.17 9.28 -1.28
N TYR A 174 -10.11 8.60 -0.63
CA TYR A 174 -10.71 7.34 -1.09
C TYR A 174 -12.23 7.48 -1.17
N GLU A 175 -12.83 6.58 -1.91
CA GLU A 175 -14.28 6.34 -1.89
C GLU A 175 -14.73 5.94 -0.48
N LEU A 176 -15.85 6.50 -0.02
CA LEU A 176 -16.51 6.10 1.23
C LEU A 176 -17.36 4.86 0.97
N ILE A 177 -16.91 3.71 1.46
CA ILE A 177 -17.74 2.50 1.49
C ILE A 177 -18.71 2.60 2.67
N LYS A 178 -19.99 2.83 2.40
CA LYS A 178 -21.06 2.94 3.42
C LYS A 178 -21.46 1.57 3.96
N SER A 179 -20.57 0.95 4.75
CA SER A 179 -20.70 -0.43 5.14
C SER A 179 -19.97 -0.70 6.47
N LYS A 180 -20.00 -1.96 6.90
CA LYS A 180 -19.28 -2.47 8.06
C LYS A 180 -18.25 -3.50 7.60
N THR A 181 -17.17 -3.62 8.36
CA THR A 181 -16.22 -4.72 8.15
C THR A 181 -16.83 -6.06 8.57
N ILE A 182 -16.31 -7.16 8.01
CA ILE A 182 -16.71 -8.52 8.44
C ILE A 182 -16.53 -8.67 9.96
N GLY A 183 -15.44 -8.14 10.52
CA GLY A 183 -15.23 -8.15 11.96
C GLY A 183 -16.32 -7.40 12.75
N GLU A 184 -16.82 -6.27 12.23
CA GLU A 184 -17.93 -5.53 12.84
C GLU A 184 -19.28 -6.25 12.71
N LEU A 185 -19.51 -6.92 11.56
CA LEU A 185 -20.72 -7.72 11.34
C LEU A 185 -20.77 -8.89 12.31
N ILE A 186 -19.69 -9.66 12.46
CA ILE A 186 -19.60 -10.80 13.39
C ILE A 186 -19.85 -10.32 14.85
N ARG A 187 -19.25 -9.19 15.25
CA ARG A 187 -19.47 -8.64 16.61
C ARG A 187 -20.91 -8.18 16.85
N GLY A 188 -21.58 -7.71 15.81
CA GLY A 188 -22.95 -7.23 15.89
C GLY A 188 -24.01 -8.31 15.78
N ASP A 189 -23.70 -9.41 15.10
CA ASP A 189 -24.64 -10.48 14.80
C ASP A 189 -23.91 -11.82 14.58
N GLU A 190 -23.57 -12.49 15.69
CA GLU A 190 -22.90 -13.79 15.65
C GLU A 190 -23.77 -14.91 15.10
N ALA A 191 -25.09 -14.72 15.02
CA ALA A 191 -26.00 -15.74 14.49
C ALA A 191 -25.75 -16.02 12.99
N HIS A 192 -25.25 -15.02 12.25
CA HIS A 192 -24.88 -15.13 10.83
C HIS A 192 -23.38 -15.28 10.59
N LEU A 193 -22.61 -15.73 11.60
CA LEU A 193 -21.16 -15.89 11.52
C LEU A 193 -20.73 -16.72 10.30
N GLU A 194 -21.45 -17.81 10.00
CA GLU A 194 -21.13 -18.69 8.87
C GLU A 194 -21.29 -17.98 7.52
N ASP A 195 -22.31 -17.13 7.37
CA ASP A 195 -22.53 -16.37 6.15
C ASP A 195 -21.40 -15.34 5.96
N TYR A 196 -21.00 -14.63 7.02
CA TYR A 196 -19.92 -13.66 6.97
C TYR A 196 -18.56 -14.31 6.68
N VAL A 197 -18.30 -15.49 7.25
CA VAL A 197 -17.07 -16.26 6.97
C VAL A 197 -17.07 -16.82 5.55
N SER A 198 -18.23 -17.19 5.00
CA SER A 198 -18.34 -17.59 3.60
C SER A 198 -17.96 -16.45 2.65
N LEU A 199 -18.46 -15.23 2.89
CA LEU A 199 -18.05 -14.02 2.14
C LEU A 199 -16.56 -13.77 2.24
N TYR A 200 -15.97 -13.95 3.44
CA TYR A 200 -14.54 -13.83 3.65
C TYR A 200 -13.74 -14.81 2.80
N ALA A 201 -14.10 -16.09 2.84
CA ALA A 201 -13.42 -17.11 2.04
C ALA A 201 -13.59 -16.88 0.52
N ASP A 202 -14.77 -16.42 0.08
CA ASP A 202 -15.05 -16.14 -1.32
C ASP A 202 -14.19 -14.99 -1.87
N VAL A 203 -14.09 -13.86 -1.15
CA VAL A 203 -13.25 -12.73 -1.58
C VAL A 203 -11.77 -13.10 -1.58
N CYS A 204 -11.32 -13.93 -0.62
CA CYS A 204 -9.95 -14.45 -0.60
C CYS A 204 -9.67 -15.33 -1.82
N ARG A 205 -10.57 -16.28 -2.15
CA ARG A 205 -10.43 -17.09 -3.36
C ARG A 205 -10.45 -16.23 -4.62
N HIS A 206 -11.28 -15.21 -4.65
CA HIS A 206 -11.35 -14.31 -5.80
C HIS A 206 -10.00 -13.60 -6.03
N ILE A 207 -9.44 -12.91 -5.03
CA ILE A 207 -8.14 -12.23 -5.20
C ILE A 207 -7.02 -13.21 -5.57
N HIS A 208 -7.00 -14.39 -4.94
CA HIS A 208 -6.00 -15.44 -5.21
C HIS A 208 -6.15 -16.09 -6.60
N SER A 209 -7.33 -15.98 -7.25
CA SER A 209 -7.54 -16.46 -8.61
C SER A 209 -7.02 -15.51 -9.69
N ILE A 210 -6.72 -14.28 -9.34
CA ILE A 210 -6.19 -13.26 -10.27
C ILE A 210 -4.68 -13.45 -10.38
N GLU A 211 -4.18 -13.56 -11.59
CA GLU A 211 -2.74 -13.62 -11.86
C GLU A 211 -2.24 -12.29 -12.46
N ALA A 212 -1.13 -11.81 -11.94
CA ALA A 212 -0.45 -10.64 -12.48
C ALA A 212 0.54 -11.04 -13.59
N LEU A 213 0.88 -10.09 -14.43
CA LEU A 213 2.00 -10.28 -15.36
C LEU A 213 3.34 -10.19 -14.61
N PRO A 214 4.38 -10.89 -15.08
CA PRO A 214 5.71 -10.78 -14.49
C PRO A 214 6.18 -9.33 -14.39
N GLY A 215 6.56 -8.89 -13.17
CA GLY A 215 7.01 -7.51 -12.90
C GLY A 215 5.90 -6.46 -12.80
N GLN A 216 4.63 -6.83 -12.93
CA GLN A 216 3.49 -5.89 -12.79
C GLN A 216 3.28 -5.44 -11.34
N LEU A 217 3.50 -6.34 -10.39
CA LEU A 217 3.41 -6.11 -8.95
C LEU A 217 4.73 -6.49 -8.26
N PRO A 218 5.00 -5.96 -7.06
CA PRO A 218 6.10 -6.45 -6.24
C PRO A 218 5.90 -7.90 -5.82
N SER A 219 6.96 -8.67 -5.67
CA SER A 219 6.93 -10.01 -5.08
C SER A 219 6.78 -9.91 -3.56
N PHE A 220 5.79 -10.60 -2.98
CA PHE A 220 5.62 -10.64 -1.52
C PHE A 220 6.80 -11.32 -0.82
N LYS A 221 7.43 -12.26 -1.50
CA LYS A 221 8.67 -12.92 -1.06
C LYS A 221 9.81 -11.90 -0.91
N ASP A 222 9.96 -10.97 -1.88
CA ASP A 222 10.99 -9.92 -1.81
C ASP A 222 10.66 -8.87 -0.75
N ILE A 223 9.38 -8.52 -0.57
CA ILE A 223 8.93 -7.64 0.52
C ILE A 223 9.34 -8.25 1.87
N ASN A 224 9.06 -9.53 2.10
CA ASN A 224 9.44 -10.22 3.34
C ASN A 224 10.96 -10.34 3.48
N ARG A 225 11.70 -10.57 2.39
CA ARG A 225 13.15 -10.62 2.39
C ARG A 225 13.78 -9.31 2.82
N ALA A 226 13.25 -8.19 2.35
CA ALA A 226 13.70 -6.85 2.74
C ALA A 226 13.44 -6.52 4.22
N ASP A 227 12.49 -7.19 4.86
CA ASP A 227 12.18 -7.03 6.28
C ASP A 227 13.07 -7.84 7.23
N ILE A 228 13.72 -8.91 6.76
CA ILE A 228 14.56 -9.79 7.59
C ILE A 228 15.67 -9.03 8.34
N PRO A 229 16.37 -8.03 7.78
CA PRO A 229 17.36 -7.24 8.52
C PRO A 229 16.80 -6.52 9.76
N ASN A 230 15.50 -6.25 9.80
CA ASN A 230 14.82 -5.59 10.92
C ASN A 230 14.44 -6.54 12.08
N VAL A 231 14.64 -7.85 11.92
CA VAL A 231 14.43 -8.86 12.96
C VAL A 231 15.53 -8.75 14.01
N THR A 232 15.17 -8.60 15.27
CA THR A 232 16.08 -8.39 16.40
C THR A 232 16.10 -9.58 17.38
N GLY A 233 17.16 -9.73 18.17
CA GLY A 233 17.28 -10.80 19.15
C GLY A 233 17.64 -12.18 18.57
N VAL A 234 18.05 -12.22 17.30
CA VAL A 234 18.53 -13.42 16.61
C VAL A 234 20.02 -13.28 16.24
N THR A 235 20.73 -14.38 16.17
CA THR A 235 22.10 -14.45 15.65
C THR A 235 22.12 -14.34 14.12
N ASP A 236 23.27 -14.03 13.52
CA ASP A 236 23.41 -14.01 12.06
C ASP A 236 23.16 -15.39 11.42
N ALA A 237 23.53 -16.46 12.12
CA ALA A 237 23.21 -17.82 11.71
C ALA A 237 21.68 -18.05 11.68
N GLU A 238 20.97 -17.69 12.73
CA GLU A 238 19.50 -17.79 12.79
C GLU A 238 18.83 -16.90 11.72
N ARG A 239 19.37 -15.70 11.47
CA ARG A 239 18.90 -14.81 10.40
C ARG A 239 19.06 -15.43 9.01
N SER A 240 20.15 -16.17 8.76
CA SER A 240 20.38 -16.86 7.50
C SER A 240 19.32 -17.93 7.21
N TYR A 241 18.77 -18.58 8.24
CA TYR A 241 17.65 -19.51 8.08
C TYR A 241 16.37 -18.84 7.59
N LEU A 242 16.11 -17.59 7.99
CA LEU A 242 14.95 -16.84 7.46
C LEU A 242 15.09 -16.59 5.96
N HIS A 243 16.30 -16.28 5.47
CA HIS A 243 16.55 -16.14 4.04
C HIS A 243 16.41 -17.48 3.30
N ARG A 244 17.04 -18.54 3.81
CA ARG A 244 16.95 -19.90 3.24
C ARG A 244 15.49 -20.39 3.19
N PHE A 245 14.71 -20.13 4.23
CA PHE A 245 13.29 -20.46 4.23
C PHE A 245 12.54 -19.81 3.05
N LEU A 246 12.75 -18.50 2.84
CA LEU A 246 12.13 -17.82 1.70
C LEU A 246 12.59 -18.39 0.35
N ASP A 247 13.83 -18.89 0.24
CA ASP A 247 14.30 -19.51 -1.00
C ASP A 247 13.54 -20.80 -1.33
N LEU A 248 13.08 -21.54 -0.31
CA LEU A 248 12.27 -22.76 -0.47
C LEU A 248 10.82 -22.46 -0.90
N VAL A 249 10.26 -21.29 -0.53
CA VAL A 249 8.85 -20.96 -0.83
C VAL A 249 8.64 -20.86 -2.34
N PRO A 250 7.60 -21.52 -2.91
CA PRO A 250 7.30 -21.42 -4.34
C PRO A 250 6.99 -19.99 -4.77
N GLU A 251 7.42 -19.61 -5.96
CA GLU A 251 7.03 -18.37 -6.61
C GLU A 251 5.81 -18.60 -7.50
N THR A 252 4.79 -17.77 -7.30
CA THR A 252 3.61 -17.74 -8.16
C THR A 252 3.23 -16.29 -8.46
N LEU A 253 2.38 -16.10 -9.47
CA LEU A 253 1.93 -14.76 -9.89
C LEU A 253 0.51 -14.46 -9.40
N ASN A 254 -0.05 -15.25 -8.49
CA ASN A 254 -1.34 -14.97 -7.87
C ASN A 254 -1.28 -13.65 -7.11
N CYS A 255 -2.35 -12.87 -7.20
CA CYS A 255 -2.47 -11.62 -6.44
C CYS A 255 -2.70 -11.93 -4.96
N LEU A 256 -2.00 -11.16 -4.11
CA LEU A 256 -2.10 -11.20 -2.66
C LEU A 256 -2.50 -9.83 -2.14
N HIS A 257 -3.33 -9.82 -1.11
CA HIS A 257 -3.63 -8.59 -0.37
C HIS A 257 -2.44 -8.17 0.53
N GLY A 258 -1.73 -9.14 1.11
CA GLY A 258 -0.62 -8.96 2.04
C GLY A 258 -1.03 -8.70 3.49
N ASP A 259 -2.21 -8.09 3.75
CA ASP A 259 -2.80 -7.89 5.08
C ASP A 259 -4.27 -8.34 5.14
N LEU A 260 -4.54 -9.53 4.62
CA LEU A 260 -5.89 -10.07 4.52
C LEU A 260 -6.42 -10.50 5.90
N ASN A 261 -7.36 -9.71 6.45
CA ASN A 261 -8.02 -10.00 7.71
C ASN A 261 -9.45 -9.43 7.73
N ILE A 262 -10.30 -9.90 8.64
CA ILE A 262 -11.73 -9.53 8.73
C ILE A 262 -12.02 -8.04 8.96
N ASN A 263 -11.04 -7.26 9.38
CA ASN A 263 -11.19 -5.81 9.57
C ASN A 263 -10.83 -5.02 8.28
N ASN A 264 -10.20 -5.67 7.29
CA ASN A 264 -9.86 -5.08 6.00
C ASN A 264 -10.83 -5.45 4.87
N ILE A 265 -11.96 -6.07 5.21
CA ILE A 265 -13.00 -6.48 4.26
C ILE A 265 -14.32 -5.85 4.68
N MET A 266 -14.80 -4.90 3.89
CA MET A 266 -16.09 -4.26 4.06
C MET A 266 -17.16 -5.00 3.27
N VAL A 267 -18.40 -5.06 3.80
CA VAL A 267 -19.51 -5.75 3.12
C VAL A 267 -20.63 -4.77 2.86
N GLN A 268 -20.95 -4.53 1.60
CA GLN A 268 -22.03 -3.67 1.16
C GLN A 268 -22.98 -4.45 0.25
N ASN A 269 -24.26 -4.54 0.62
CA ASN A 269 -25.30 -5.24 -0.16
C ASN A 269 -24.93 -6.70 -0.51
N GLY A 270 -24.18 -7.38 0.36
CA GLY A 270 -23.72 -8.76 0.13
C GLY A 270 -22.46 -8.88 -0.72
N GLU A 271 -21.87 -7.78 -1.17
CA GLU A 271 -20.60 -7.75 -1.90
C GLU A 271 -19.46 -7.29 -0.99
N CYS A 272 -18.29 -7.90 -1.15
CA CYS A 272 -17.10 -7.54 -0.41
C CYS A 272 -16.29 -6.46 -1.13
N CYS A 273 -15.72 -5.54 -0.34
CA CYS A 273 -14.76 -4.54 -0.79
C CYS A 273 -13.53 -4.57 0.12
N LEU A 274 -12.36 -4.79 -0.46
CA LEU A 274 -11.08 -4.80 0.25
C LEU A 274 -10.57 -3.38 0.48
N ILE A 275 -10.01 -3.13 1.66
CA ILE A 275 -9.36 -1.85 2.00
C ILE A 275 -7.94 -2.10 2.47
N ASP A 276 -7.12 -1.04 2.47
CA ASP A 276 -5.72 -1.09 2.92
C ASP A 276 -4.81 -1.95 2.03
N MET A 277 -4.77 -1.61 0.73
CA MET A 277 -4.03 -2.32 -0.32
C MET A 277 -2.52 -2.02 -0.34
N GLY A 278 -1.94 -1.56 0.75
CA GLY A 278 -0.53 -1.14 0.82
C GLY A 278 0.50 -2.26 0.64
N GLU A 279 0.11 -3.51 0.87
CA GLU A 279 0.94 -4.70 0.67
C GLU A 279 0.49 -5.54 -0.56
N PHE A 280 -0.36 -4.98 -1.46
CA PHE A 280 -0.83 -5.68 -2.65
C PHE A 280 0.35 -6.11 -3.54
N SER A 281 0.45 -7.39 -3.82
CA SER A 281 1.66 -8.01 -4.37
C SER A 281 1.36 -9.33 -5.08
N THR A 282 2.40 -10.05 -5.51
CA THR A 282 2.29 -11.41 -6.04
C THR A 282 2.98 -12.43 -5.15
N GLY A 283 2.47 -13.65 -5.16
CA GLY A 283 3.06 -14.79 -4.48
C GLY A 283 2.10 -15.94 -4.31
N THR A 284 2.54 -17.00 -3.64
CA THR A 284 1.64 -18.10 -3.28
C THR A 284 0.53 -17.62 -2.35
N PRO A 285 -0.74 -17.97 -2.59
CA PRO A 285 -1.87 -17.66 -1.69
C PRO A 285 -1.61 -18.02 -0.22
N MET A 286 -0.70 -18.96 0.02
CA MET A 286 -0.35 -19.39 1.37
C MET A 286 0.27 -18.26 2.21
N PHE A 287 0.80 -17.20 1.61
CA PHE A 287 1.25 -16.02 2.36
C PHE A 287 0.09 -15.31 3.06
N ASP A 288 -1.01 -15.02 2.35
CA ASP A 288 -2.19 -14.39 2.95
C ASP A 288 -2.85 -15.33 3.97
N LEU A 289 -3.02 -16.61 3.62
CA LEU A 289 -3.62 -17.60 4.51
C LEU A 289 -2.80 -17.84 5.78
N SER A 290 -1.48 -17.88 5.68
CA SER A 290 -0.60 -18.00 6.84
C SER A 290 -0.67 -16.78 7.75
N ARG A 291 -0.95 -15.58 7.21
CA ARG A 291 -1.16 -14.37 8.00
C ARG A 291 -2.45 -14.44 8.80
N ILE A 292 -3.52 -14.98 8.20
CA ILE A 292 -4.79 -15.24 8.91
C ILE A 292 -4.54 -16.20 10.07
N LEU A 293 -3.88 -17.33 9.80
CA LEU A 293 -3.50 -18.32 10.81
C LEU A 293 -2.65 -17.69 11.92
N PHE A 294 -1.61 -16.94 11.56
CA PHE A 294 -0.75 -16.25 12.53
C PHE A 294 -1.55 -15.28 13.41
N SER A 295 -2.40 -14.44 12.84
CA SER A 295 -3.09 -13.39 13.60
C SER A 295 -4.20 -13.94 14.48
N MET A 296 -4.87 -15.01 14.09
CA MET A 296 -6.00 -15.60 14.83
C MET A 296 -5.56 -16.65 15.83
N GLU A 297 -4.58 -17.49 15.49
CA GLU A 297 -4.13 -18.59 16.35
C GLU A 297 -2.85 -18.25 17.12
N LEU A 298 -1.73 -17.95 16.41
CA LEU A 298 -0.41 -17.84 17.03
C LEU A 298 -0.22 -16.54 17.83
N ALA A 299 -0.71 -15.41 17.31
CA ALA A 299 -0.59 -14.11 17.96
C ALA A 299 -1.84 -13.75 18.78
N GLY A 300 -2.88 -14.57 18.75
CA GLY A 300 -4.14 -14.39 19.46
C GLY A 300 -4.02 -14.47 20.98
N ALA A 301 -5.14 -14.31 21.65
CA ALA A 301 -5.26 -14.54 23.10
C ALA A 301 -5.40 -16.05 23.39
N PRO A 302 -5.04 -16.52 24.59
CA PRO A 302 -5.42 -17.85 25.05
C PRO A 302 -6.92 -18.09 24.98
N ARG A 303 -7.32 -19.38 24.88
CA ARG A 303 -8.74 -19.77 24.82
C ARG A 303 -9.55 -19.18 25.97
N GLY A 304 -10.75 -18.71 25.68
CA GLY A 304 -11.64 -18.08 26.66
C GLY A 304 -11.26 -16.65 27.02
N GLU A 305 -10.12 -16.13 26.56
CA GLU A 305 -9.74 -14.74 26.75
C GLU A 305 -10.28 -13.85 25.61
N PHE A 306 -10.26 -12.54 25.86
CA PHE A 306 -10.68 -11.55 24.89
C PHE A 306 -9.53 -11.19 23.93
N ASN A 307 -9.77 -11.38 22.64
CA ASN A 307 -8.82 -10.96 21.59
C ASN A 307 -9.00 -9.46 21.33
N HIS A 308 -8.04 -8.67 21.78
CA HIS A 308 -8.10 -7.21 21.68
C HIS A 308 -7.95 -6.70 20.22
N PHE A 309 -7.28 -7.45 19.33
CA PHE A 309 -7.13 -7.06 17.93
C PHE A 309 -8.46 -7.19 17.17
N TYR A 310 -9.15 -8.33 17.35
CA TYR A 310 -10.45 -8.56 16.74
C TYR A 310 -11.64 -8.04 17.57
N LYS A 311 -11.38 -7.60 18.81
CA LYS A 311 -12.38 -7.09 19.76
C LYS A 311 -13.52 -8.07 20.01
N MET A 312 -13.20 -9.35 20.17
CA MET A 312 -14.13 -10.44 20.42
C MET A 312 -13.49 -11.55 21.27
N PRO A 313 -14.27 -12.46 21.90
CA PRO A 313 -13.72 -13.63 22.58
C PRO A 313 -12.84 -14.47 21.65
N GLN A 314 -11.75 -15.04 22.17
CA GLN A 314 -10.86 -15.88 21.36
C GLN A 314 -11.58 -17.11 20.81
N ASP A 315 -12.54 -17.69 21.56
CA ASP A 315 -13.33 -18.83 21.08
C ASP A 315 -14.15 -18.49 19.82
N THR A 316 -14.64 -17.23 19.70
CA THR A 316 -15.29 -16.76 18.47
C THR A 316 -14.27 -16.62 17.33
N VAL A 317 -13.06 -16.09 17.62
CA VAL A 317 -11.97 -16.00 16.63
C VAL A 317 -11.56 -17.40 16.14
N ASP A 318 -11.45 -18.37 17.03
CA ASP A 318 -11.12 -19.77 16.72
C ASP A 318 -12.19 -20.39 15.80
N ARG A 319 -13.48 -20.13 16.07
CA ARG A 319 -14.58 -20.56 15.20
C ARG A 319 -14.50 -19.92 13.82
N VAL A 320 -14.21 -18.62 13.73
CA VAL A 320 -14.00 -17.91 12.45
C VAL A 320 -12.86 -18.58 11.68
N LEU A 321 -11.74 -18.87 12.34
CA LEU A 321 -10.56 -19.48 11.72
C LEU A 321 -10.89 -20.87 11.12
N HIS A 322 -11.51 -21.76 11.92
CA HIS A 322 -11.87 -23.10 11.48
C HIS A 322 -12.83 -23.06 10.29
N LEU A 323 -13.92 -22.29 10.40
CA LEU A 323 -14.90 -22.14 9.32
C LEU A 323 -14.27 -21.52 8.07
N PHE A 324 -13.38 -20.52 8.23
CA PHE A 324 -12.71 -19.90 7.11
C PHE A 324 -11.90 -20.90 6.29
N PHE A 325 -11.06 -21.71 6.92
CA PHE A 325 -10.26 -22.70 6.20
C PHE A 325 -11.13 -23.79 5.59
N GLU A 326 -12.19 -24.24 6.29
CA GLU A 326 -13.15 -25.18 5.73
C GLU A 326 -13.82 -24.62 4.47
N LYS A 327 -14.28 -23.37 4.50
CA LYS A 327 -14.90 -22.71 3.33
C LYS A 327 -13.86 -22.42 2.23
N TYR A 328 -12.63 -22.07 2.57
CA TYR A 328 -11.58 -21.78 1.59
C TYR A 328 -11.12 -23.03 0.85
N PHE A 329 -10.82 -24.11 1.54
CA PHE A 329 -10.35 -25.39 0.94
C PHE A 329 -11.46 -26.34 0.55
N GLY A 330 -12.70 -26.13 1.00
CA GLY A 330 -13.81 -27.06 0.80
C GLY A 330 -13.71 -28.35 1.65
N CYS A 331 -12.80 -28.37 2.62
CA CYS A 331 -12.60 -29.47 3.57
C CYS A 331 -11.98 -28.92 4.88
N PRO A 332 -12.09 -29.66 6.00
CA PRO A 332 -11.41 -29.27 7.24
C PRO A 332 -9.90 -29.06 7.03
N LEU A 333 -9.31 -28.14 7.80
CA LEU A 333 -7.89 -27.77 7.67
C LEU A 333 -6.94 -28.97 7.82
N GLU A 334 -7.28 -29.93 8.70
CA GLU A 334 -6.53 -31.16 8.94
C GLU A 334 -6.47 -32.09 7.72
N GLU A 335 -7.41 -31.92 6.80
CA GLU A 335 -7.47 -32.68 5.55
C GLU A 335 -6.97 -31.88 4.34
N ALA A 336 -6.72 -30.56 4.53
CA ALA A 336 -6.41 -29.66 3.43
C ALA A 336 -5.17 -30.11 2.64
N GLU A 337 -4.08 -30.53 3.32
CA GLU A 337 -2.85 -30.97 2.65
C GLU A 337 -3.02 -32.15 1.72
N LYS A 338 -4.02 -33.01 1.95
CA LYS A 338 -4.29 -34.19 1.09
C LYS A 338 -4.89 -33.78 -0.25
N ASN A 339 -5.73 -32.73 -0.23
CA ASN A 339 -6.47 -32.26 -1.40
C ASN A 339 -5.78 -31.06 -2.07
N HIS A 340 -5.01 -30.31 -1.30
CA HIS A 340 -4.31 -29.07 -1.65
C HIS A 340 -2.86 -29.14 -1.15
N PRO A 341 -1.94 -29.74 -1.91
CA PRO A 341 -0.54 -29.92 -1.47
C PRO A 341 0.16 -28.62 -1.06
N GLU A 342 -0.25 -27.49 -1.62
CA GLU A 342 0.23 -26.16 -1.25
C GLU A 342 -0.11 -25.77 0.19
N ALA A 343 -1.14 -26.36 0.80
CA ALA A 343 -1.50 -26.13 2.20
C ALA A 343 -0.39 -26.54 3.19
N ALA A 344 0.52 -27.42 2.79
CA ALA A 344 1.72 -27.78 3.56
C ALA A 344 2.59 -26.55 3.92
N TRP A 345 2.45 -25.43 3.20
CA TRP A 345 3.15 -24.18 3.47
C TRP A 345 2.49 -23.30 4.54
N LEU A 346 1.25 -23.59 4.97
CA LEU A 346 0.50 -22.74 5.90
C LEU A 346 1.24 -22.52 7.22
N TYR A 347 1.55 -23.59 7.94
CA TYR A 347 2.22 -23.49 9.23
C TYR A 347 3.68 -22.99 9.10
N PRO A 348 4.51 -23.49 8.15
CA PRO A 348 5.85 -22.96 7.96
C PRO A 348 5.87 -21.44 7.67
N LEU A 349 4.96 -20.93 6.84
CA LEU A 349 4.83 -19.51 6.58
C LEU A 349 4.28 -18.74 7.80
N ALA A 350 3.36 -19.32 8.58
CA ALA A 350 2.89 -18.70 9.83
C ALA A 350 4.00 -18.62 10.88
N TRP A 351 4.87 -19.63 10.99
CA TRP A 351 6.07 -19.58 11.85
C TRP A 351 7.05 -18.51 11.38
N PHE A 352 7.32 -18.44 10.07
CA PHE A 352 8.14 -17.38 9.49
C PHE A 352 7.56 -16.00 9.80
N ARG A 353 6.24 -15.81 9.61
CA ARG A 353 5.54 -14.56 9.92
C ARG A 353 5.60 -14.23 11.40
N CYS A 354 5.47 -15.21 12.29
CA CYS A 354 5.66 -15.03 13.71
C CYS A 354 7.05 -14.46 14.03
N CYS A 355 8.10 -15.04 13.45
CA CYS A 355 9.47 -14.56 13.64
C CYS A 355 9.67 -13.13 13.09
N THR A 356 9.23 -12.87 11.87
CA THR A 356 9.43 -11.55 11.23
C THR A 356 8.55 -10.45 11.79
N SER A 357 7.38 -10.77 12.36
CA SER A 357 6.48 -9.77 12.95
C SER A 357 6.77 -9.50 14.42
N LEU A 358 6.95 -10.54 15.25
CA LEU A 358 7.07 -10.38 16.69
C LEU A 358 8.50 -10.04 17.13
N LEU A 359 9.51 -10.30 16.30
CA LEU A 359 10.90 -9.93 16.57
C LEU A 359 11.32 -8.61 15.89
N LYS A 360 10.42 -7.92 15.21
CA LYS A 360 10.69 -6.63 14.56
C LYS A 360 10.61 -5.49 15.59
N GLY A 361 11.76 -4.87 15.87
CA GLY A 361 11.85 -3.76 16.85
C GLY A 361 11.42 -4.18 18.26
N ASP A 362 10.99 -3.18 19.07
CA ASP A 362 10.59 -3.37 20.46
C ASP A 362 9.05 -3.24 20.67
N ARG A 363 8.28 -3.45 19.61
CA ARG A 363 6.82 -3.26 19.62
C ARG A 363 6.10 -4.27 20.52
N TRP A 364 6.64 -5.48 20.66
CA TRP A 364 6.00 -6.60 21.34
C TRP A 364 6.68 -6.89 22.68
N GLY A 365 5.88 -7.24 23.69
CA GLY A 365 6.39 -7.63 25.02
C GLY A 365 7.28 -8.88 24.99
N GLU A 366 8.04 -9.09 26.06
CA GLU A 366 9.02 -10.20 26.18
C GLU A 366 8.42 -11.58 25.94
N GLU A 367 7.20 -11.84 26.39
CA GLU A 367 6.51 -13.13 26.23
C GLU A 367 6.31 -13.49 24.75
N LYS A 368 5.77 -12.56 23.93
CA LYS A 368 5.57 -12.79 22.50
C LYS A 368 6.89 -12.92 21.75
N ARG A 369 7.92 -12.18 22.16
CA ARG A 369 9.27 -12.29 21.60
C ARG A 369 9.90 -13.65 21.95
N ALA A 370 9.74 -14.12 23.19
CA ALA A 370 10.21 -15.44 23.61
C ALA A 370 9.51 -16.56 22.83
N MET A 371 8.20 -16.47 22.65
CA MET A 371 7.45 -17.40 21.81
C MET A 371 7.97 -17.43 20.35
N ALA A 372 8.23 -16.27 19.76
CA ALA A 372 8.75 -16.21 18.38
C ALA A 372 10.16 -16.81 18.25
N LEU A 373 11.05 -16.61 19.24
CA LEU A 373 12.36 -17.23 19.29
C LEU A 373 12.26 -18.75 19.48
N ASP A 374 11.32 -19.21 20.29
CA ASP A 374 11.05 -20.65 20.44
C ASP A 374 10.59 -21.25 19.12
N ILE A 375 9.62 -20.65 18.45
CA ILE A 375 9.13 -21.09 17.14
C ILE A 375 10.28 -21.12 16.11
N LEU A 376 11.11 -20.09 16.07
CA LEU A 376 12.29 -20.06 15.17
C LEU A 376 13.17 -21.28 15.39
N ARG A 377 13.53 -21.57 16.66
CA ARG A 377 14.51 -22.59 17.03
C ARG A 377 13.96 -24.02 17.00
N THR A 378 12.69 -24.20 17.36
CA THR A 378 12.08 -25.53 17.52
C THR A 378 11.22 -25.96 16.34
N LYS A 379 10.83 -25.04 15.46
CA LYS A 379 9.95 -25.31 14.31
C LYS A 379 10.60 -24.93 12.98
N LEU A 380 10.92 -23.65 12.79
CA LEU A 380 11.32 -23.12 11.47
C LEU A 380 12.72 -23.62 11.06
N ILE A 381 13.72 -23.56 11.96
CA ILE A 381 15.08 -24.06 11.66
C ILE A 381 15.05 -25.55 11.36
N PRO A 382 14.47 -26.43 12.20
CA PRO A 382 14.37 -27.86 11.87
C PRO A 382 13.61 -28.15 10.57
N TYR A 383 12.57 -27.35 10.23
CA TYR A 383 11.86 -27.48 8.97
C TYR A 383 12.78 -27.20 7.78
N VAL A 384 13.56 -26.11 7.81
CA VAL A 384 14.51 -25.77 6.73
C VAL A 384 15.58 -26.84 6.59
N ASP A 385 16.16 -27.33 7.71
CA ASP A 385 17.18 -28.39 7.69
C ASP A 385 16.65 -29.72 7.15
N ALA A 386 15.36 -29.98 7.27
CA ALA A 386 14.73 -31.19 6.71
C ALA A 386 14.56 -31.12 5.19
N GLN A 387 14.47 -29.91 4.60
CA GLN A 387 14.36 -29.73 3.15
C GLN A 387 15.70 -29.82 2.42
N ASP A 388 16.82 -29.70 3.13
CA ASP A 388 18.19 -29.80 2.56
C ASP A 388 18.69 -31.25 2.47
N LYS A 389 17.92 -32.23 2.94
CA LYS A 389 18.23 -33.66 2.91
C LYS A 389 17.59 -34.38 1.74
#